data_c3e84123beda05c9a8433153f051be11
#
_entry.id   c3e84123beda05c9a8433153f051be11
#
_cell.length_a   1.000
_cell.length_b   1.000
_cell.length_c   1.000
_cell.angle_alpha   90.00
_cell.angle_beta   90.00
_cell.angle_gamma   90.00
#
_symmetry.space_group_name_H-M   'P 1'
#
loop_
_entity.id
_entity.type
_entity.pdbx_description
1 polymer ?
#
loop_
_entity_poly.entity_id
_entity_poly.type
_entity_poly.pdbx_seq_one_letter_code
_entity_poly.pdbx_strand_id
1 'polypeptide(L)'
;HACFRLTAENGTVIVTDPYDDSVGIRVPKLTADLVTVSHEHHDHNNLDIVEGRPKVAREARAAQVGGVTTQAVTSYHDDRGGALRGRNSIRIFYIDALKVVHMGDQGCLPADPVLQAILNADVMMIPVGGFYTIDAKGAKEIVDLTRPKCVIPMHYKTEHCAYPIAGVEPFLEIMGAEGAKPVRTLSVMPGDVPEGVVVMEAAEEF
;
A
#
# COMPACT_ATOMS: atom_id res chain seq x y z
N HIS A 1 -1.34 -2.96 -8.40
CA HIS A 1 0.01 -2.60 -7.99
C HIS A 1 -0.02 -1.99 -6.58
N ALA A 2 0.53 -0.79 -6.35
CA ALA A 2 0.53 -0.13 -5.03
C ALA A 2 -0.34 1.15 -4.98
N CYS A 3 -1.09 1.41 -6.04
CA CYS A 3 -1.98 2.55 -6.12
C CYS A 3 -3.35 2.21 -5.52
N PHE A 4 -3.72 2.93 -4.47
CA PHE A 4 -5.03 2.82 -3.84
C PHE A 4 -5.69 4.19 -3.76
N ARG A 5 -7.02 4.20 -3.87
CA ARG A 5 -7.83 5.35 -3.52
C ARG A 5 -8.49 5.10 -2.17
N LEU A 6 -8.18 5.96 -1.21
CA LEU A 6 -8.79 5.98 0.11
C LEU A 6 -9.74 7.17 0.19
N THR A 7 -10.96 6.95 0.65
CA THR A 7 -11.96 8.01 0.79
C THR A 7 -12.42 8.05 2.23
N ALA A 8 -12.21 9.19 2.90
CA ALA A 8 -12.70 9.44 4.24
C ALA A 8 -14.21 9.69 4.23
N GLU A 9 -14.87 9.52 5.38
CA GLU A 9 -16.32 9.71 5.56
C GLU A 9 -16.78 11.12 5.14
N ASN A 10 -15.95 12.13 5.34
CA ASN A 10 -16.22 13.51 4.93
C ASN A 10 -15.98 13.79 3.43
N GLY A 11 -15.65 12.77 2.64
CA GLY A 11 -15.39 12.88 1.21
C GLY A 11 -13.94 13.21 0.83
N THR A 12 -13.01 13.40 1.79
CA THR A 12 -11.60 13.63 1.48
C THR A 12 -10.99 12.41 0.80
N VAL A 13 -10.33 12.61 -0.34
CA VAL A 13 -9.75 11.55 -1.18
C VAL A 13 -8.24 11.58 -1.11
N ILE A 14 -7.64 10.42 -0.84
CA ILE A 14 -6.21 10.18 -0.90
C ILE A 14 -5.92 9.16 -2.00
N VAL A 15 -4.87 9.41 -2.79
CA VAL A 15 -4.30 8.43 -3.73
C VAL A 15 -2.89 8.10 -3.30
N THR A 16 -2.59 6.79 -3.21
CA THR A 16 -1.24 6.31 -2.92
C THR A 16 -0.55 5.87 -4.20
N ASP A 17 0.74 6.11 -4.32
CA ASP A 17 1.66 5.56 -5.32
C ASP A 17 1.06 5.40 -6.73
N PRO A 18 0.62 6.48 -7.39
CA PRO A 18 0.10 6.41 -8.75
C PRO A 18 1.18 5.96 -9.72
N TYR A 19 0.86 5.01 -10.61
CA TYR A 19 1.80 4.37 -11.53
C TYR A 19 1.57 4.75 -12.99
N ASP A 20 2.53 4.47 -13.84
CA ASP A 20 2.46 4.65 -15.29
C ASP A 20 2.07 3.36 -16.03
N ASP A 21 1.96 3.43 -17.34
CA ASP A 21 1.51 2.31 -18.18
C ASP A 21 2.48 1.10 -18.17
N SER A 22 3.67 1.22 -17.58
CA SER A 22 4.67 0.13 -17.51
C SER A 22 4.21 -1.04 -16.65
N VAL A 23 3.31 -0.79 -15.70
CA VAL A 23 2.69 -1.83 -14.86
C VAL A 23 1.77 -2.75 -15.67
N GLY A 24 1.33 -2.30 -16.87
CA GLY A 24 0.46 -3.06 -17.76
C GLY A 24 -1.03 -2.97 -17.41
N ILE A 25 -1.39 -2.26 -16.37
CA ILE A 25 -2.79 -1.98 -15.99
C ILE A 25 -3.03 -0.49 -16.22
N ARG A 26 -4.01 -0.16 -17.06
CA ARG A 26 -4.37 1.24 -17.28
C ARG A 26 -5.05 1.81 -16.04
N VAL A 27 -4.48 2.87 -15.49
CA VAL A 27 -5.13 3.63 -14.43
C VAL A 27 -5.99 4.72 -15.07
N PRO A 28 -7.27 4.84 -14.70
CA PRO A 28 -8.07 5.97 -15.11
C PRO A 28 -7.52 7.26 -14.48
N LYS A 29 -7.88 8.41 -15.05
CA LYS A 29 -7.58 9.68 -14.41
C LYS A 29 -8.27 9.78 -13.05
N LEU A 30 -7.49 10.15 -12.05
CA LEU A 30 -7.91 10.23 -10.66
C LEU A 30 -8.06 11.67 -10.22
N THR A 31 -8.92 11.92 -9.25
CA THR A 31 -8.95 13.16 -8.49
C THR A 31 -8.58 12.85 -7.04
N ALA A 32 -7.81 13.73 -6.40
CA ALA A 32 -7.42 13.57 -5.01
C ALA A 32 -7.21 14.92 -4.33
N ASP A 33 -7.39 14.95 -3.00
CA ASP A 33 -6.99 16.05 -2.14
C ASP A 33 -5.53 15.90 -1.69
N LEU A 34 -5.08 14.65 -1.55
CA LEU A 34 -3.71 14.28 -1.20
C LEU A 34 -3.22 13.11 -2.06
N VAL A 35 -2.01 13.24 -2.59
CA VAL A 35 -1.27 12.12 -3.17
C VAL A 35 -0.07 11.81 -2.30
N THR A 36 0.16 10.54 -2.02
CA THR A 36 1.38 10.09 -1.33
C THR A 36 2.25 9.28 -2.27
N VAL A 37 3.55 9.49 -2.19
CA VAL A 37 4.57 8.77 -2.96
C VAL A 37 5.53 8.14 -1.97
N SER A 38 5.64 6.80 -2.02
CA SER A 38 6.53 6.04 -1.13
C SER A 38 8.00 6.20 -1.52
N HIS A 39 8.28 6.26 -2.83
CA HIS A 39 9.61 6.45 -3.42
C HIS A 39 9.49 6.89 -4.89
N GLU A 40 10.62 7.24 -5.52
CA GLU A 40 10.62 7.94 -6.82
C GLU A 40 10.77 7.01 -8.04
N HIS A 41 10.41 5.74 -7.95
CA HIS A 41 10.31 4.90 -9.15
C HIS A 41 9.04 5.25 -9.95
N HIS A 42 9.12 5.11 -11.29
CA HIS A 42 8.07 5.54 -12.21
C HIS A 42 6.72 4.83 -12.02
N ASP A 43 6.76 3.64 -11.47
CA ASP A 43 5.59 2.83 -11.13
C ASP A 43 4.96 3.19 -9.77
N HIS A 44 5.43 4.30 -9.12
CA HIS A 44 4.89 4.81 -7.85
C HIS A 44 4.73 6.34 -7.78
N ASN A 45 5.20 7.09 -8.78
CA ASN A 45 5.27 8.55 -8.71
C ASN A 45 4.61 9.29 -9.90
N ASN A 46 3.77 8.61 -10.68
CA ASN A 46 3.11 9.20 -11.86
C ASN A 46 1.97 10.14 -11.45
N LEU A 47 2.30 11.39 -11.13
CA LEU A 47 1.31 12.40 -10.76
C LEU A 47 0.45 12.89 -11.93
N ASP A 48 0.83 12.63 -13.17
CA ASP A 48 0.15 13.12 -14.37
C ASP A 48 -1.25 12.49 -14.56
N ILE A 49 -1.51 11.35 -13.89
CA ILE A 49 -2.83 10.73 -13.89
C ILE A 49 -3.78 11.33 -12.85
N VAL A 50 -3.28 12.19 -11.95
CA VAL A 50 -4.11 12.80 -10.90
C VAL A 50 -4.48 14.23 -11.30
N GLU A 51 -5.75 14.44 -11.59
CA GLU A 51 -6.27 15.73 -11.98
C GLU A 51 -6.42 16.70 -10.79
N GLY A 52 -6.43 17.99 -11.10
CA GLY A 52 -6.58 19.04 -10.10
C GLY A 52 -5.23 19.52 -9.54
N ARG A 53 -5.22 19.88 -8.27
CA ARG A 53 -4.03 20.37 -7.55
C ARG A 53 -3.93 19.70 -6.18
N PRO A 54 -3.73 18.40 -6.13
CA PRO A 54 -3.63 17.71 -4.85
C PRO A 54 -2.41 18.19 -4.08
N LYS A 55 -2.49 18.14 -2.76
CA LYS A 55 -1.29 18.18 -1.93
C LYS A 55 -0.47 16.91 -2.23
N VAL A 56 0.86 17.03 -2.31
CA VAL A 56 1.73 15.88 -2.54
C VAL A 56 2.64 15.68 -1.33
N ALA A 57 2.61 14.48 -0.76
CA ALA A 57 3.49 14.08 0.34
C ALA A 57 4.47 13.01 -0.16
N ARG A 58 5.73 13.38 -0.24
CA ARG A 58 6.84 12.52 -0.65
C ARG A 58 7.74 12.22 0.53
N GLU A 59 8.50 11.13 0.45
CA GLU A 59 9.45 10.73 1.49
C GLU A 59 8.80 10.65 2.90
N ALA A 60 9.57 10.86 3.95
CA ALA A 60 9.10 10.79 5.33
C ALA A 60 8.37 12.07 5.83
N ARG A 61 7.76 12.85 4.92
CA ARG A 61 7.05 14.08 5.30
C ARG A 61 5.64 13.79 5.75
N ALA A 62 5.27 14.34 6.91
CA ALA A 62 3.88 14.33 7.36
C ALA A 62 3.03 15.29 6.51
N ALA A 63 1.75 14.98 6.37
CA ALA A 63 0.78 15.85 5.73
C ALA A 63 -0.57 15.78 6.44
N GLN A 64 -1.39 16.81 6.25
CA GLN A 64 -2.76 16.85 6.73
C GLN A 64 -3.64 17.48 5.65
N VAL A 65 -4.81 16.89 5.43
CA VAL A 65 -5.83 17.39 4.50
C VAL A 65 -7.20 16.87 4.93
N GLY A 66 -8.21 17.71 4.92
CA GLY A 66 -9.62 17.31 5.13
C GLY A 66 -9.87 16.46 6.39
N GLY A 67 -9.14 16.68 7.47
CA GLY A 67 -9.26 15.86 8.70
C GLY A 67 -8.41 14.58 8.69
N VAL A 68 -7.86 14.19 7.55
CA VAL A 68 -6.91 13.07 7.45
C VAL A 68 -5.51 13.55 7.80
N THR A 69 -4.83 12.84 8.68
CA THR A 69 -3.41 13.05 8.99
C THR A 69 -2.60 11.87 8.49
N THR A 70 -1.48 12.13 7.82
CA THR A 70 -0.52 11.09 7.46
C THR A 70 0.86 11.37 8.02
N GLN A 71 1.48 10.33 8.53
CA GLN A 71 2.88 10.28 8.91
C GLN A 71 3.61 9.30 7.98
N ALA A 72 4.93 9.36 7.95
CA ALA A 72 5.72 8.36 7.27
C ALA A 72 6.96 8.00 8.07
N VAL A 73 7.33 6.74 7.99
CA VAL A 73 8.58 6.23 8.54
C VAL A 73 9.45 5.71 7.41
N THR A 74 10.74 6.03 7.47
CA THR A 74 11.71 5.61 6.46
C THR A 74 12.04 4.13 6.66
N SER A 75 12.00 3.39 5.56
CA SER A 75 12.48 2.02 5.43
C SER A 75 13.27 1.88 4.13
N TYR A 76 13.48 0.65 3.65
CA TYR A 76 14.30 0.39 2.48
C TYR A 76 13.61 -0.51 1.47
N HIS A 77 13.88 -0.24 0.19
CA HIS A 77 13.39 -1.01 -0.94
C HIS A 77 14.29 -2.22 -1.27
N ASP A 78 15.22 -2.54 -0.40
CA ASP A 78 16.10 -3.70 -0.48
C ASP A 78 16.59 -4.12 0.91
N ASP A 79 17.25 -5.27 0.98
CA ASP A 79 17.85 -5.85 2.18
C ASP A 79 19.28 -5.35 2.48
N ARG A 80 19.75 -4.32 1.76
CA ARG A 80 21.09 -3.74 1.88
C ARG A 80 21.06 -2.27 2.31
N GLY A 81 20.02 -1.89 3.06
CA GLY A 81 19.88 -0.52 3.57
C GLY A 81 19.66 0.53 2.48
N GLY A 82 19.04 0.15 1.37
CA GLY A 82 18.76 1.03 0.25
C GLY A 82 19.90 1.15 -0.77
N ALA A 83 20.94 0.32 -0.67
CA ALA A 83 22.09 0.40 -1.57
C ALA A 83 21.77 -0.05 -3.01
N LEU A 84 20.73 -0.85 -3.21
CA LEU A 84 20.34 -1.36 -4.53
C LEU A 84 19.18 -0.58 -5.15
N ARG A 85 18.12 -0.32 -4.37
CA ARG A 85 16.85 0.26 -4.86
C ARG A 85 16.42 1.52 -4.12
N GLY A 86 17.24 1.97 -3.15
CA GLY A 86 16.98 3.21 -2.43
C GLY A 86 16.10 3.03 -1.19
N ARG A 87 15.59 4.17 -0.73
CA ARG A 87 14.70 4.25 0.43
C ARG A 87 13.26 4.01 0.00
N ASN A 88 12.50 3.48 0.93
CA ASN A 88 11.06 3.38 0.87
C ASN A 88 10.43 4.13 2.05
N SER A 89 9.27 4.73 1.85
CA SER A 89 8.52 5.42 2.91
C SER A 89 7.24 4.65 3.19
N ILE A 90 7.17 4.02 4.36
CA ILE A 90 5.92 3.43 4.87
C ILE A 90 5.01 4.57 5.32
N ARG A 91 3.80 4.64 4.77
CA ARG A 91 2.79 5.65 5.11
C ARG A 91 1.83 5.12 6.16
N ILE A 92 1.58 5.95 7.17
CA ILE A 92 0.59 5.69 8.22
C ILE A 92 -0.44 6.81 8.11
N PHE A 93 -1.67 6.43 7.80
CA PHE A 93 -2.80 7.34 7.73
C PHE A 93 -3.67 7.17 8.97
N TYR A 94 -4.14 8.28 9.49
CA TYR A 94 -5.20 8.33 10.48
C TYR A 94 -6.42 8.94 9.81
N ILE A 95 -7.41 8.09 9.52
CA ILE A 95 -8.63 8.40 8.76
C ILE A 95 -9.81 7.90 9.57
N ASP A 96 -10.76 8.79 9.93
CA ASP A 96 -12.00 8.43 10.62
C ASP A 96 -11.77 7.52 11.85
N ALA A 97 -10.76 7.85 12.66
CA ALA A 97 -10.27 7.09 13.82
C ALA A 97 -9.68 5.70 13.50
N LEU A 98 -9.45 5.37 12.23
CA LEU A 98 -8.74 4.16 11.79
C LEU A 98 -7.25 4.47 11.54
N LYS A 99 -6.41 3.49 11.84
CA LYS A 99 -4.99 3.47 11.46
C LYS A 99 -4.80 2.60 10.23
N VAL A 100 -4.50 3.24 9.11
CA VAL A 100 -4.27 2.57 7.82
C VAL A 100 -2.79 2.68 7.45
N VAL A 101 -2.15 1.57 7.13
CA VAL A 101 -0.73 1.51 6.78
C VAL A 101 -0.56 1.09 5.32
N HIS A 102 0.22 1.84 4.57
CA HIS A 102 0.67 1.50 3.22
C HIS A 102 2.18 1.29 3.25
N MET A 103 2.60 0.06 3.00
CA MET A 103 4.00 -0.35 3.15
C MET A 103 4.91 0.13 2.02
N GLY A 104 4.36 0.67 0.91
CA GLY A 104 5.14 0.98 -0.29
C GLY A 104 5.87 -0.25 -0.81
N ASP A 105 7.03 -0.05 -1.41
CA ASP A 105 7.88 -1.14 -1.88
C ASP A 105 8.86 -1.60 -0.79
N GLN A 106 8.29 -2.13 0.29
CA GLN A 106 9.09 -2.69 1.37
C GLN A 106 9.95 -3.85 0.87
N GLY A 107 11.28 -3.73 1.00
CA GLY A 107 12.26 -4.68 0.46
C GLY A 107 12.95 -5.55 1.50
N CYS A 108 12.69 -5.35 2.78
CA CYS A 108 13.30 -6.10 3.89
C CYS A 108 12.39 -6.14 5.12
N LEU A 109 12.74 -6.93 6.12
CA LEU A 109 12.11 -6.82 7.45
C LEU A 109 12.46 -5.44 8.05
N PRO A 110 11.47 -4.60 8.42
CA PRO A 110 11.75 -3.31 9.02
C PRO A 110 12.44 -3.44 10.39
N ALA A 111 13.24 -2.43 10.75
CA ALA A 111 13.82 -2.33 12.09
C ALA A 111 12.74 -2.12 13.17
N ASP A 112 13.05 -2.52 14.42
CA ASP A 112 12.11 -2.45 15.55
C ASP A 112 11.36 -1.13 15.71
N PRO A 113 11.97 0.06 15.59
CA PRO A 113 11.24 1.32 15.70
C PRO A 113 10.18 1.50 14.60
N VAL A 114 10.43 0.96 13.41
CA VAL A 114 9.48 1.00 12.28
C VAL A 114 8.35 0.02 12.52
N LEU A 115 8.65 -1.21 12.96
CA LEU A 115 7.64 -2.21 13.34
C LEU A 115 6.71 -1.66 14.43
N GLN A 116 7.26 -1.00 15.46
CA GLN A 116 6.46 -0.37 16.51
C GLN A 116 5.53 0.73 15.97
N ALA A 117 6.00 1.52 15.00
CA ALA A 117 5.18 2.58 14.39
C ALA A 117 3.96 2.03 13.63
N ILE A 118 4.07 0.85 13.02
CA ILE A 118 3.00 0.21 12.23
C ILE A 118 2.20 -0.86 12.99
N LEU A 119 2.51 -1.09 14.25
CA LEU A 119 1.88 -2.10 15.10
C LEU A 119 0.36 -1.86 15.21
N ASN A 120 -0.41 -2.95 15.19
CA ASN A 120 -1.87 -2.95 15.35
C ASN A 120 -2.60 -1.99 14.40
N ALA A 121 -2.18 -1.95 13.13
CA ALA A 121 -2.94 -1.24 12.10
C ALA A 121 -4.35 -1.85 11.96
N ASP A 122 -5.35 -1.00 11.72
CA ASP A 122 -6.68 -1.49 11.34
C ASP A 122 -6.67 -2.09 9.94
N VAL A 123 -5.97 -1.44 9.00
CA VAL A 123 -5.75 -1.94 7.64
C VAL A 123 -4.27 -1.79 7.28
N MET A 124 -3.67 -2.84 6.71
CA MET A 124 -2.31 -2.83 6.20
C MET A 124 -2.29 -3.28 4.74
N MET A 125 -1.80 -2.41 3.85
CA MET A 125 -1.48 -2.73 2.46
C MET A 125 -0.01 -3.10 2.37
N ILE A 126 0.31 -4.35 1.96
CA ILE A 126 1.65 -4.92 2.03
C ILE A 126 2.04 -5.61 0.71
N PRO A 127 3.25 -5.34 0.16
CA PRO A 127 3.72 -6.01 -1.04
C PRO A 127 4.01 -7.48 -0.76
N VAL A 128 3.68 -8.37 -1.72
CA VAL A 128 3.83 -9.82 -1.58
C VAL A 128 4.49 -10.49 -2.79
N GLY A 129 4.76 -9.73 -3.86
CA GLY A 129 5.20 -10.27 -5.14
C GLY A 129 6.67 -10.70 -5.20
N GLY A 130 7.48 -10.32 -4.24
CA GLY A 130 8.92 -10.61 -4.25
C GLY A 130 9.66 -9.94 -5.41
N PHE A 131 10.89 -10.40 -5.72
CA PHE A 131 11.84 -9.91 -6.71
C PHE A 131 12.31 -8.47 -6.46
N TYR A 132 11.41 -7.51 -6.44
CA TYR A 132 11.72 -6.10 -6.12
C TYR A 132 11.44 -5.79 -4.65
N THR A 133 10.46 -6.44 -4.07
CA THR A 133 9.98 -6.23 -2.70
C THR A 133 10.14 -7.50 -1.87
N ILE A 134 9.66 -7.49 -0.63
CA ILE A 134 9.50 -8.71 0.16
C ILE A 134 8.56 -9.67 -0.57
N ASP A 135 8.80 -10.95 -0.41
CA ASP A 135 7.95 -12.03 -0.89
C ASP A 135 6.83 -12.36 0.12
N ALA A 136 6.04 -13.38 -0.22
CA ALA A 136 4.95 -13.86 0.62
C ALA A 136 5.40 -14.21 2.06
N LYS A 137 6.59 -14.81 2.23
CA LYS A 137 7.11 -15.18 3.55
C LYS A 137 7.52 -13.95 4.35
N GLY A 138 8.24 -13.03 3.75
CA GLY A 138 8.62 -11.76 4.39
C GLY A 138 7.40 -10.92 4.77
N ALA A 139 6.37 -10.90 3.92
CA ALA A 139 5.11 -10.24 4.23
C ALA A 139 4.40 -10.90 5.42
N LYS A 140 4.32 -12.24 5.44
CA LYS A 140 3.75 -12.99 6.57
C LYS A 140 4.49 -12.69 7.88
N GLU A 141 5.82 -12.65 7.87
CA GLU A 141 6.63 -12.32 9.05
C GLU A 141 6.28 -10.93 9.60
N ILE A 142 6.16 -9.93 8.73
CA ILE A 142 5.75 -8.57 9.14
C ILE A 142 4.34 -8.57 9.72
N VAL A 143 3.39 -9.27 9.10
CA VAL A 143 2.02 -9.40 9.60
C VAL A 143 1.99 -10.04 10.99
N ASP A 144 2.75 -11.10 11.22
CA ASP A 144 2.82 -11.78 12.53
C ASP A 144 3.38 -10.86 13.63
N LEU A 145 4.41 -10.08 13.29
CA LEU A 145 5.03 -9.14 14.22
C LEU A 145 4.17 -7.93 14.53
N THR A 146 3.43 -7.43 13.53
CA THR A 146 2.68 -6.15 13.64
C THR A 146 1.20 -6.30 13.91
N ARG A 147 0.62 -7.48 13.67
CA ARG A 147 -0.77 -7.87 13.99
C ARG A 147 -1.83 -6.88 13.50
N PRO A 148 -1.84 -6.53 12.21
CA PRO A 148 -2.93 -5.75 11.64
C PRO A 148 -4.23 -6.56 11.67
N LYS A 149 -5.41 -5.89 11.74
CA LYS A 149 -6.70 -6.56 11.68
C LYS A 149 -6.99 -7.04 10.26
N CYS A 150 -6.91 -6.13 9.30
CA CYS A 150 -7.12 -6.41 7.88
C CYS A 150 -5.81 -6.27 7.10
N VAL A 151 -5.50 -7.24 6.26
CA VAL A 151 -4.30 -7.24 5.40
C VAL A 151 -4.73 -7.24 3.94
N ILE A 152 -4.25 -6.26 3.19
CA ILE A 152 -4.47 -6.16 1.74
C ILE A 152 -3.14 -6.43 1.04
N PRO A 153 -2.97 -7.60 0.38
CA PRO A 153 -1.80 -7.85 -0.44
C PRO A 153 -1.78 -6.92 -1.64
N MET A 154 -0.60 -6.44 -1.98
CA MET A 154 -0.38 -5.57 -3.13
C MET A 154 0.94 -5.91 -3.84
N HIS A 155 1.24 -5.25 -4.95
CA HIS A 155 2.49 -5.38 -5.71
C HIS A 155 2.80 -6.85 -6.07
N TYR A 156 1.81 -7.57 -6.55
CA TYR A 156 1.92 -8.94 -7.04
C TYR A 156 1.56 -9.02 -8.53
N LYS A 157 1.93 -10.11 -9.18
CA LYS A 157 1.68 -10.34 -10.59
C LYS A 157 0.20 -10.51 -10.85
N THR A 158 -0.30 -9.74 -11.81
CA THR A 158 -1.63 -9.89 -12.41
C THR A 158 -1.50 -10.34 -13.86
N GLU A 159 -2.59 -10.66 -14.52
CA GLU A 159 -2.62 -11.10 -15.92
C GLU A 159 -1.91 -10.11 -16.87
N HIS A 160 -2.04 -8.79 -16.59
CA HIS A 160 -1.49 -7.73 -17.44
C HIS A 160 -0.09 -7.26 -17.01
N CYS A 161 0.37 -7.65 -15.84
CA CYS A 161 1.67 -7.22 -15.30
C CYS A 161 2.82 -8.00 -15.93
N ALA A 162 3.74 -7.29 -16.62
CA ALA A 162 4.91 -7.90 -17.26
C ALA A 162 6.09 -8.14 -16.31
N TYR A 163 6.06 -7.62 -15.08
CA TYR A 163 7.15 -7.75 -14.13
C TYR A 163 7.38 -9.20 -13.69
N PRO A 164 8.64 -9.60 -13.41
CA PRO A 164 8.99 -10.96 -12.99
C PRO A 164 8.72 -11.20 -11.50
N ILE A 165 7.55 -10.79 -11.02
CA ILE A 165 7.10 -10.93 -9.64
C ILE A 165 6.12 -12.10 -9.51
N ALA A 166 5.96 -12.64 -8.31
CA ALA A 166 5.00 -13.72 -8.04
C ALA A 166 3.56 -13.22 -7.97
N GLY A 167 2.60 -14.11 -8.19
CA GLY A 167 1.17 -13.87 -7.94
C GLY A 167 0.84 -13.73 -6.45
N VAL A 168 -0.43 -13.56 -6.16
CA VAL A 168 -0.94 -13.44 -4.78
C VAL A 168 -1.08 -14.79 -4.08
N GLU A 169 -1.18 -15.88 -4.84
CA GLU A 169 -1.51 -17.23 -4.36
C GLU A 169 -0.56 -17.73 -3.27
N PRO A 170 0.79 -17.58 -3.38
CA PRO A 170 1.70 -18.02 -2.31
C PRO A 170 1.44 -17.30 -0.97
N PHE A 171 1.01 -16.03 -1.02
CA PHE A 171 0.65 -15.29 0.19
C PHE A 171 -0.68 -15.77 0.78
N LEU A 172 -1.68 -16.00 -0.06
CA LEU A 172 -2.97 -16.52 0.38
C LEU A 172 -2.81 -17.90 1.04
N GLU A 173 -2.00 -18.79 0.47
CA GLU A 173 -1.71 -20.11 1.01
C GLU A 173 -1.12 -20.03 2.42
N ILE A 174 -0.06 -19.26 2.62
CA ILE A 174 0.59 -19.19 3.95
C ILE A 174 -0.22 -18.40 4.98
N MET A 175 -1.20 -17.62 4.54
CA MET A 175 -2.16 -16.92 5.41
C MET A 175 -3.42 -17.73 5.68
N GLY A 176 -3.60 -18.91 5.04
CA GLY A 176 -4.83 -19.71 5.14
C GLY A 176 -6.05 -19.00 4.53
N ALA A 177 -5.84 -18.23 3.46
CA ALA A 177 -6.83 -17.36 2.84
C ALA A 177 -7.10 -17.68 1.36
N GLU A 178 -6.85 -18.92 0.91
CA GLU A 178 -6.99 -19.35 -0.50
C GLU A 178 -8.41 -19.19 -1.06
N GLY A 179 -9.40 -19.10 -0.16
CA GLY A 179 -10.79 -18.84 -0.52
C GLY A 179 -11.16 -17.36 -0.65
N ALA A 180 -10.22 -16.43 -0.44
CA ALA A 180 -10.50 -15.00 -0.53
C ALA A 180 -10.91 -14.62 -1.96
N LYS A 181 -12.10 -14.01 -2.07
CA LYS A 181 -12.59 -13.48 -3.36
C LYS A 181 -12.19 -12.02 -3.48
N PRO A 182 -11.68 -11.59 -4.63
CA PRO A 182 -11.36 -10.19 -4.87
C PRO A 182 -12.61 -9.29 -4.75
N VAL A 183 -12.44 -8.12 -4.16
CA VAL A 183 -13.48 -7.09 -4.04
C VAL A 183 -13.00 -5.79 -4.68
N ARG A 184 -13.91 -5.03 -5.28
CA ARG A 184 -13.59 -3.72 -5.89
C ARG A 184 -13.49 -2.61 -4.87
N THR A 185 -14.29 -2.69 -3.83
CA THR A 185 -14.35 -1.68 -2.77
C THR A 185 -14.42 -2.37 -1.43
N LEU A 186 -13.66 -1.86 -0.48
CA LEU A 186 -13.70 -2.26 0.91
C LEU A 186 -14.14 -1.06 1.75
N SER A 187 -15.28 -1.15 2.41
CA SER A 187 -15.74 -0.18 3.41
C SER A 187 -15.36 -0.66 4.80
N VAL A 188 -14.74 0.21 5.57
CA VAL A 188 -14.32 -0.07 6.96
C VAL A 188 -14.72 1.06 7.87
N MET A 189 -15.14 0.71 9.07
CA MET A 189 -15.49 1.67 10.14
C MET A 189 -14.84 1.25 11.45
N PRO A 190 -14.60 2.19 12.38
CA PRO A 190 -14.15 1.83 13.72
C PRO A 190 -15.06 0.78 14.37
N GLY A 191 -14.47 -0.34 14.78
CA GLY A 191 -15.24 -1.47 15.35
C GLY A 191 -15.82 -2.46 14.33
N ASP A 192 -15.78 -2.15 13.03
CA ASP A 192 -16.25 -3.03 11.93
C ASP A 192 -15.17 -3.11 10.83
N VAL A 193 -14.00 -3.58 11.21
CA VAL A 193 -12.89 -3.87 10.29
C VAL A 193 -12.85 -5.37 10.07
N PRO A 194 -12.90 -5.86 8.82
CA PRO A 194 -12.78 -7.30 8.56
C PRO A 194 -11.45 -7.85 9.06
N GLU A 195 -11.47 -9.02 9.65
CA GLU A 195 -10.25 -9.70 10.10
C GLU A 195 -9.66 -10.59 9.00
N GLY A 196 -8.34 -10.58 8.87
CA GLY A 196 -7.61 -11.44 7.95
C GLY A 196 -7.30 -10.77 6.61
N VAL A 197 -7.23 -11.56 5.54
CA VAL A 197 -6.80 -11.12 4.22
C VAL A 197 -7.98 -10.72 3.35
N VAL A 198 -7.90 -9.52 2.76
CA VAL A 198 -8.84 -9.04 1.74
C VAL A 198 -8.06 -8.77 0.46
N VAL A 199 -8.44 -9.43 -0.63
CA VAL A 199 -7.84 -9.20 -1.96
C VAL A 199 -8.63 -8.11 -2.67
N MET A 200 -7.93 -7.07 -3.15
CA MET A 200 -8.55 -6.02 -3.95
C MET A 200 -8.45 -6.34 -5.44
N GLU A 201 -9.54 -6.19 -6.15
CA GLU A 201 -9.56 -6.23 -7.61
C GLU A 201 -9.04 -4.91 -8.18
N ALA A 202 -8.24 -4.96 -9.26
CA ALA A 202 -7.80 -3.76 -9.93
C ALA A 202 -9.03 -3.02 -10.50
N ALA A 203 -9.14 -1.73 -10.20
CA ALA A 203 -10.20 -0.91 -10.74
C ALA A 203 -9.81 -0.42 -12.15
N GLU A 204 -10.65 -0.68 -13.12
CA GLU A 204 -10.51 -0.15 -14.48
C GLU A 204 -11.16 1.23 -14.63
N GLU A 205 -12.13 1.53 -13.75
CA GLU A 205 -12.85 2.81 -13.66
C GLU A 205 -13.19 3.11 -12.18
N PHE A 206 -13.30 4.41 -11.83
CA PHE A 206 -13.68 4.89 -10.50
C PHE A 206 -14.94 5.77 -10.54
#